data_1e90cf2ded1cc5b8dc8349ed17220b54
#
_entry.id   1e90cf2ded1cc5b8dc8349ed17220b54
#
_cell.length_a   1.000
_cell.length_b   1.000
_cell.length_c   1.000
_cell.angle_alpha   90.00
_cell.angle_beta   90.00
_cell.angle_gamma   90.00
#
_symmetry.space_group_name_H-M   'P 1'
#
loop_
_entity.id
_entity.type
_entity.pdbx_description
1 polymer ?
#
loop_
_entity_poly.entity_id
_entity_poly.type
_entity_poly.pdbx_seq_one_letter_code
_entity_poly.pdbx_strand_id
1 'polypeptide(L)'
;MKERTVSDKPRSIVILTGAGVSAESGVPTFRGPDGLWEGHRVEEVATPEAFRRDPDLVLKFYDARRAALETVEPNAAHAALGRLDAEFGGELLIVTQNVDDLHERGGAKRLRHMHGELKRARCTACGARQQAPQTLIDRPACSSCEATGHLRPDIVWFGEMPFHMEEIDRALERADLFVSIGTSGAVYPAAGFVRIASGHGARTLEMNLDPSEGTFYFDEARHGPAGQLVPAWVEEILS
;
A
#
# COMPACT_ATOMS: atom_id res chain seq x y z
N MET A 1 17.05 12.12 27.93
CA MET A 1 15.76 11.43 27.68
C MET A 1 14.66 12.32 28.28
N LYS A 2 13.82 12.95 27.45
CA LYS A 2 12.62 13.62 27.93
C LYS A 2 11.56 12.55 28.14
N GLU A 3 11.08 12.38 29.36
CA GLU A 3 9.86 11.62 29.63
C GLU A 3 8.72 12.29 28.84
N ARG A 4 8.29 11.67 27.75
CA ARG A 4 7.04 12.04 27.08
C ARG A 4 5.91 11.49 27.94
N THR A 5 5.16 12.38 28.55
CA THR A 5 3.90 12.03 29.23
C THR A 5 2.90 11.48 28.23
N VAL A 6 2.20 10.41 28.60
CA VAL A 6 1.26 9.57 27.79
C VAL A 6 0.03 10.35 27.25
N SER A 7 0.00 11.67 27.38
CA SER A 7 -1.16 12.53 27.13
C SER A 7 -1.06 13.42 25.86
N ASP A 8 0.05 13.43 25.12
CA ASP A 8 0.14 14.33 23.97
C ASP A 8 -0.40 13.65 22.70
N LYS A 9 -1.49 14.21 22.15
CA LYS A 9 -1.98 13.83 20.82
C LYS A 9 -0.85 13.96 19.79
N PRO A 10 -0.71 12.98 18.88
CA PRO A 10 0.31 13.07 17.83
C PRO A 10 0.02 14.27 16.93
N ARG A 11 1.05 15.00 16.54
CA ARG A 11 0.96 16.09 15.56
C ARG A 11 1.37 15.63 14.17
N SER A 12 2.09 14.52 14.09
CA SER A 12 2.53 13.90 12.85
C SER A 12 2.31 12.39 12.90
N ILE A 13 1.55 11.86 11.92
CA ILE A 13 1.21 10.44 11.83
C ILE A 13 1.66 9.92 10.46
N VAL A 14 2.36 8.79 10.48
CA VAL A 14 2.62 8.00 9.26
C VAL A 14 1.90 6.67 9.40
N ILE A 15 1.09 6.33 8.39
CA ILE A 15 0.34 5.06 8.34
C ILE A 15 0.88 4.24 7.18
N LEU A 16 1.27 2.99 7.46
CA LEU A 16 1.59 1.99 6.44
C LEU A 16 0.43 1.01 6.33
N THR A 17 -0.10 0.81 5.12
CA THR A 17 -1.11 -0.23 4.89
C THR A 17 -0.62 -1.32 3.95
N GLY A 18 -1.08 -2.54 4.19
CA GLY A 18 -0.85 -3.70 3.33
C GLY A 18 -2.16 -4.38 2.92
N ALA A 19 -2.09 -5.52 2.25
CA ALA A 19 -3.24 -6.19 1.65
C ALA A 19 -4.34 -6.59 2.66
N GLY A 20 -3.99 -6.75 3.94
CA GLY A 20 -4.94 -7.06 4.99
C GLY A 20 -6.02 -5.99 5.19
N VAL A 21 -5.74 -4.70 4.88
CA VAL A 21 -6.76 -3.64 4.97
C VAL A 21 -7.86 -3.79 3.91
N SER A 22 -7.54 -4.39 2.75
CA SER A 22 -8.48 -4.60 1.63
C SER A 22 -9.12 -6.00 1.63
N ALA A 23 -8.73 -6.89 2.55
CA ALA A 23 -9.24 -8.26 2.61
C ALA A 23 -10.77 -8.33 2.81
N GLU A 24 -11.30 -7.49 3.72
CA GLU A 24 -12.75 -7.40 3.97
C GLU A 24 -13.53 -6.77 2.81
N SER A 25 -12.87 -6.14 1.85
CA SER A 25 -13.45 -5.68 0.58
C SER A 25 -13.50 -6.79 -0.48
N GLY A 26 -12.94 -7.97 -0.21
CA GLY A 26 -12.87 -9.08 -1.15
C GLY A 26 -11.64 -9.06 -2.07
N VAL A 27 -10.67 -8.18 -1.81
CA VAL A 27 -9.38 -8.20 -2.53
C VAL A 27 -8.49 -9.28 -1.91
N PRO A 28 -8.03 -10.27 -2.70
CA PRO A 28 -7.16 -11.33 -2.19
C PRO A 28 -5.85 -10.78 -1.63
N THR A 29 -5.44 -11.30 -0.47
CA THR A 29 -4.16 -10.94 0.13
C THR A 29 -2.99 -11.51 -0.67
N PHE A 30 -1.82 -10.85 -0.58
CA PHE A 30 -0.63 -11.12 -1.40
C PHE A 30 -0.07 -12.56 -1.26
N ARG A 31 -0.35 -13.27 -0.18
CA ARG A 31 0.04 -14.67 0.01
C ARG A 31 -1.17 -15.45 0.52
N GLY A 32 -1.74 -16.29 -0.35
CA GLY A 32 -2.66 -17.33 0.07
C GLY A 32 -1.92 -18.40 0.89
N PRO A 33 -2.68 -19.36 1.49
CA PRO A 33 -2.10 -20.45 2.27
C PRO A 33 -1.02 -21.25 1.54
N ASP A 34 -1.07 -21.27 0.21
CA ASP A 34 -0.16 -22.01 -0.68
C ASP A 34 1.06 -21.21 -1.13
N GLY A 35 1.25 -19.96 -0.64
CA GLY A 35 2.31 -19.06 -1.10
C GLY A 35 2.12 -18.52 -2.51
N LEU A 36 0.95 -18.73 -3.10
CA LEU A 36 0.59 -18.26 -4.43
C LEU A 36 -0.14 -16.92 -4.36
N TRP A 37 0.06 -16.12 -5.38
CA TRP A 37 -0.69 -14.88 -5.60
C TRP A 37 -1.67 -15.10 -6.77
N GLU A 38 -2.95 -15.19 -6.47
CA GLU A 38 -3.99 -15.47 -7.49
C GLU A 38 -3.66 -16.72 -8.36
N GLY A 39 -3.17 -17.78 -7.71
CA GLY A 39 -2.82 -19.03 -8.40
C GLY A 39 -1.49 -19.01 -9.14
N HIS A 40 -0.72 -17.92 -9.08
CA HIS A 40 0.60 -17.81 -9.71
C HIS A 40 1.71 -17.64 -8.67
N ARG A 41 2.89 -18.16 -8.98
CA ARG A 41 4.09 -17.85 -8.21
C ARG A 41 4.49 -16.39 -8.50
N VAL A 42 4.96 -15.71 -7.48
CA VAL A 42 5.38 -14.29 -7.59
C VAL A 42 6.44 -14.10 -8.70
N GLU A 43 7.37 -15.04 -8.81
CA GLU A 43 8.43 -15.05 -9.82
C GLU A 43 7.92 -15.23 -11.25
N GLU A 44 6.66 -15.59 -11.44
CA GLU A 44 6.03 -15.77 -12.75
C GLU A 44 5.32 -14.51 -13.26
N VAL A 45 4.88 -13.63 -12.32
CA VAL A 45 4.00 -12.50 -12.68
C VAL A 45 4.45 -11.15 -12.13
N ALA A 46 5.36 -11.10 -11.15
CA ALA A 46 5.70 -9.88 -10.44
C ALA A 46 7.21 -9.59 -10.39
N THR A 47 7.93 -9.89 -11.47
CA THR A 47 9.35 -9.56 -11.65
C THR A 47 9.61 -9.01 -13.07
N PRO A 48 10.63 -8.16 -13.26
CA PRO A 48 11.06 -7.73 -14.60
C PRO A 48 11.47 -8.92 -15.50
N GLU A 49 12.02 -9.98 -14.91
CA GLU A 49 12.40 -11.22 -15.57
C GLU A 49 11.17 -11.97 -16.12
N ALA A 50 10.12 -12.08 -15.33
CA ALA A 50 8.85 -12.68 -15.74
C ALA A 50 8.26 -11.94 -16.95
N PHE A 51 8.25 -10.60 -16.88
CA PHE A 51 7.73 -9.77 -17.98
C PHE A 51 8.54 -9.91 -19.27
N ARG A 52 9.87 -10.04 -19.17
CA ARG A 52 10.72 -10.28 -20.36
C ARG A 52 10.52 -11.68 -20.93
N ARG A 53 10.29 -12.68 -20.07
CA ARG A 53 10.12 -14.08 -20.45
C ARG A 53 8.76 -14.35 -21.10
N ASP A 54 7.70 -13.88 -20.46
CA ASP A 54 6.32 -14.07 -20.89
C ASP A 54 5.47 -12.81 -20.59
N PRO A 55 5.57 -11.78 -21.45
CA PRO A 55 4.82 -10.55 -21.26
C PRO A 55 3.32 -10.75 -21.35
N ASP A 56 2.85 -11.75 -22.12
CA ASP A 56 1.41 -12.01 -22.28
C ASP A 56 0.80 -12.58 -20.99
N LEU A 57 1.48 -13.50 -20.32
CA LEU A 57 1.06 -14.00 -19.01
C LEU A 57 0.96 -12.85 -18.01
N VAL A 58 2.01 -12.02 -17.92
CA VAL A 58 2.04 -10.91 -16.96
C VAL A 58 0.95 -9.89 -17.26
N LEU A 59 0.77 -9.49 -18.51
CA LEU A 59 -0.28 -8.52 -18.87
C LEU A 59 -1.68 -9.06 -18.59
N LYS A 60 -1.98 -10.31 -18.96
CA LYS A 60 -3.25 -10.96 -18.63
C LYS A 60 -3.52 -11.00 -17.15
N PHE A 61 -2.51 -11.32 -16.34
CA PHE A 61 -2.59 -11.35 -14.87
C PHE A 61 -3.00 -9.97 -14.31
N TYR A 62 -2.32 -8.90 -14.73
CA TYR A 62 -2.64 -7.55 -14.25
C TYR A 62 -3.93 -6.98 -14.84
N ASP A 63 -4.30 -7.33 -16.07
CA ASP A 63 -5.58 -6.96 -16.68
C ASP A 63 -6.76 -7.58 -15.91
N ALA A 64 -6.67 -8.87 -15.56
CA ALA A 64 -7.67 -9.55 -14.75
C ALA A 64 -7.82 -8.91 -13.36
N ARG A 65 -6.70 -8.59 -12.70
CA ARG A 65 -6.72 -7.91 -11.38
C ARG A 65 -7.31 -6.51 -11.47
N ARG A 66 -7.00 -5.75 -12.53
CA ARG A 66 -7.59 -4.42 -12.73
C ARG A 66 -9.11 -4.51 -12.93
N ALA A 67 -9.58 -5.46 -13.73
CA ALA A 67 -11.01 -5.69 -13.94
C ALA A 67 -11.72 -6.10 -12.63
N ALA A 68 -11.10 -6.93 -11.79
CA ALA A 68 -11.66 -7.32 -10.51
C ALA A 68 -11.85 -6.13 -9.53
N LEU A 69 -11.05 -5.07 -9.63
CA LEU A 69 -11.22 -3.87 -8.79
C LEU A 69 -12.55 -3.13 -9.03
N GLU A 70 -13.18 -3.31 -10.18
CA GLU A 70 -14.45 -2.68 -10.50
C GLU A 70 -15.62 -3.29 -9.71
N THR A 71 -15.44 -4.49 -9.16
CA THR A 71 -16.48 -5.25 -8.43
C THR A 71 -16.36 -5.14 -6.91
N VAL A 72 -15.31 -4.49 -6.40
CA VAL A 72 -15.06 -4.36 -4.96
C VAL A 72 -15.28 -2.92 -4.49
N GLU A 73 -15.68 -2.77 -3.22
CA GLU A 73 -15.94 -1.46 -2.61
C GLU A 73 -15.03 -1.23 -1.40
N PRO A 74 -14.71 0.05 -1.08
CA PRO A 74 -14.02 0.38 0.16
C PRO A 74 -14.79 -0.15 1.37
N ASN A 75 -14.09 -0.71 2.35
CA ASN A 75 -14.67 -1.14 3.61
C ASN A 75 -14.55 -0.04 4.68
N ALA A 76 -15.01 -0.33 5.91
CA ALA A 76 -15.03 0.62 7.02
C ALA A 76 -13.63 1.15 7.38
N ALA A 77 -12.56 0.37 7.21
CA ALA A 77 -11.20 0.83 7.46
C ALA A 77 -10.78 1.93 6.46
N HIS A 78 -11.08 1.74 5.17
CA HIS A 78 -10.79 2.76 4.15
C HIS A 78 -11.56 4.06 4.41
N ALA A 79 -12.87 3.96 4.73
CA ALA A 79 -13.69 5.12 5.05
C ALA A 79 -13.18 5.85 6.31
N ALA A 80 -12.77 5.12 7.34
CA ALA A 80 -12.21 5.70 8.55
C ALA A 80 -10.88 6.42 8.29
N LEU A 81 -9.99 5.85 7.47
CA LEU A 81 -8.74 6.53 7.08
C LEU A 81 -9.00 7.76 6.21
N GLY A 82 -10.01 7.73 5.31
CA GLY A 82 -10.44 8.91 4.56
C GLY A 82 -10.98 10.02 5.48
N ARG A 83 -11.75 9.66 6.52
CA ARG A 83 -12.20 10.60 7.54
C ARG A 83 -11.05 11.16 8.36
N LEU A 84 -10.11 10.32 8.80
CA LEU A 84 -8.90 10.78 9.49
C LEU A 84 -8.13 11.79 8.62
N ASP A 85 -7.98 11.50 7.34
CA ASP A 85 -7.32 12.41 6.40
C ASP A 85 -8.03 13.76 6.28
N ALA A 86 -9.35 13.77 6.30
CA ALA A 86 -10.14 15.00 6.20
C ALA A 86 -10.15 15.84 7.49
N GLU A 87 -10.17 15.20 8.66
CA GLU A 87 -10.41 15.85 9.96
C GLU A 87 -9.14 16.05 10.79
N PHE A 88 -8.07 15.29 10.55
CA PHE A 88 -6.83 15.42 11.31
C PHE A 88 -6.06 16.69 10.93
N GLY A 89 -5.95 17.60 11.88
CA GLY A 89 -5.33 18.92 11.72
C GLY A 89 -3.80 18.92 11.71
N GLY A 90 -3.15 17.78 11.95
CA GLY A 90 -1.70 17.64 11.92
C GLY A 90 -1.14 17.13 10.59
N GLU A 91 0.14 16.79 10.58
CA GLU A 91 0.79 16.15 9.44
C GLU A 91 0.36 14.68 9.36
N LEU A 92 -0.12 14.25 8.20
CA LEU A 92 -0.51 12.87 7.93
C LEU A 92 0.07 12.42 6.60
N LEU A 93 0.64 11.22 6.58
CA LEU A 93 1.01 10.51 5.37
C LEU A 93 0.50 9.07 5.44
N ILE A 94 -0.37 8.69 4.51
CA ILE A 94 -0.78 7.31 4.31
C ILE A 94 0.11 6.73 3.21
N VAL A 95 0.87 5.69 3.54
CA VAL A 95 1.70 4.93 2.60
C VAL A 95 1.05 3.57 2.40
N THR A 96 0.72 3.24 1.17
CA THR A 96 0.15 1.92 0.90
C THR A 96 1.07 1.06 0.05
N GLN A 97 1.18 -0.21 0.44
CA GLN A 97 1.78 -1.26 -0.37
C GLN A 97 0.78 -1.81 -1.39
N ASN A 98 -0.50 -1.50 -1.19
CA ASN A 98 -1.57 -1.94 -2.08
C ASN A 98 -1.52 -1.20 -3.40
N VAL A 99 -1.97 -1.90 -4.42
CA VAL A 99 -2.04 -1.40 -5.80
C VAL A 99 -3.48 -1.14 -6.26
N ASP A 100 -4.46 -1.41 -5.37
CA ASP A 100 -5.87 -1.05 -5.55
C ASP A 100 -6.11 0.46 -5.28
N ASP A 101 -7.28 0.98 -5.63
CA ASP A 101 -7.69 2.37 -5.44
C ASP A 101 -8.71 2.55 -4.29
N LEU A 102 -8.77 1.59 -3.35
CA LEU A 102 -9.79 1.60 -2.30
C LEU A 102 -9.58 2.72 -1.28
N HIS A 103 -8.35 3.14 -1.03
CA HIS A 103 -8.05 4.28 -0.16
C HIS A 103 -8.60 5.59 -0.74
N GLU A 104 -8.37 5.87 -2.02
CA GLU A 104 -8.90 7.07 -2.70
C GLU A 104 -10.42 7.05 -2.73
N ARG A 105 -11.00 5.89 -3.09
CA ARG A 105 -12.46 5.71 -3.08
C ARG A 105 -13.05 5.80 -1.67
N GLY A 106 -12.26 5.49 -0.63
CA GLY A 106 -12.58 5.69 0.77
C GLY A 106 -12.39 7.13 1.26
N GLY A 107 -11.88 8.05 0.40
CA GLY A 107 -11.74 9.47 0.69
C GLY A 107 -10.33 9.95 1.05
N ALA A 108 -9.32 9.06 1.12
CA ALA A 108 -7.96 9.44 1.42
C ALA A 108 -7.32 10.24 0.27
N LYS A 109 -6.57 11.32 0.61
CA LYS A 109 -5.90 12.22 -0.32
C LYS A 109 -4.40 12.32 -0.04
N ARG A 110 -3.98 12.34 1.24
CA ARG A 110 -2.58 12.35 1.67
C ARG A 110 -1.98 10.92 1.59
N LEU A 111 -2.04 10.33 0.39
CA LEU A 111 -1.74 8.94 0.08
C LEU A 111 -0.56 8.80 -0.86
N ARG A 112 0.28 7.77 -0.65
CA ARG A 112 1.35 7.36 -1.57
C ARG A 112 1.31 5.86 -1.81
N HIS A 113 1.22 5.46 -3.07
CA HIS A 113 1.33 4.09 -3.51
C HIS A 113 2.80 3.71 -3.71
N MET A 114 3.43 3.14 -2.69
CA MET A 114 4.85 2.79 -2.79
C MET A 114 5.15 1.64 -3.75
N HIS A 115 4.15 0.81 -4.04
CA HIS A 115 4.28 -0.30 -5.01
C HIS A 115 3.53 -0.05 -6.33
N GLY A 116 3.07 1.18 -6.58
CA GLY A 116 2.37 1.57 -7.79
C GLY A 116 0.87 1.30 -7.76
N GLU A 117 0.22 1.43 -8.91
CA GLU A 117 -1.23 1.44 -9.04
C GLU A 117 -1.70 0.56 -10.21
N LEU A 118 -2.68 -0.32 -9.97
CA LEU A 118 -3.28 -1.18 -11.03
C LEU A 118 -3.97 -0.36 -12.13
N LYS A 119 -4.53 0.78 -11.79
CA LYS A 119 -5.22 1.67 -12.74
C LYS A 119 -4.28 2.60 -13.53
N ARG A 120 -2.96 2.44 -13.36
CA ARG A 120 -1.95 3.19 -14.10
C ARG A 120 -1.09 2.26 -14.97
N ALA A 121 -0.61 2.82 -16.07
CA ALA A 121 0.35 2.17 -16.94
C ALA A 121 1.58 3.08 -17.15
N ARG A 122 2.74 2.47 -17.31
CA ARG A 122 4.02 3.13 -17.59
C ARG A 122 4.55 2.68 -18.95
N CYS A 123 4.96 3.63 -19.78
CA CYS A 123 5.61 3.35 -21.04
C CYS A 123 7.10 3.04 -20.85
N THR A 124 7.58 1.89 -21.34
CA THR A 124 8.99 1.52 -21.26
C THR A 124 9.86 2.24 -22.29
N ALA A 125 9.26 2.84 -23.34
CA ALA A 125 10.00 3.58 -24.35
C ALA A 125 10.30 5.04 -23.93
N CYS A 126 9.32 5.74 -23.32
CA CYS A 126 9.48 7.17 -22.96
C CYS A 126 9.36 7.47 -21.47
N GLY A 127 9.04 6.47 -20.64
CA GLY A 127 8.86 6.65 -19.19
C GLY A 127 7.54 7.31 -18.77
N ALA A 128 6.70 7.77 -19.71
CA ALA A 128 5.44 8.42 -19.40
C ALA A 128 4.49 7.51 -18.63
N ARG A 129 3.80 8.06 -17.62
CA ARG A 129 2.73 7.40 -16.88
C ARG A 129 1.38 7.93 -17.34
N GLN A 130 0.42 7.02 -17.52
CA GLN A 130 -0.91 7.34 -17.99
C GLN A 130 -1.95 6.49 -17.27
N GLN A 131 -3.24 6.84 -17.40
CA GLN A 131 -4.32 5.95 -17.02
C GLN A 131 -4.17 4.64 -17.80
N ALA A 132 -4.27 3.50 -17.11
CA ALA A 132 -4.23 2.23 -17.80
C ALA A 132 -5.44 2.09 -18.75
N PRO A 133 -5.25 1.68 -19.99
CA PRO A 133 -6.38 1.30 -20.84
C PRO A 133 -7.08 0.05 -20.28
N GLN A 134 -8.25 -0.26 -20.78
CA GLN A 134 -9.04 -1.39 -20.31
C GLN A 134 -8.22 -2.69 -20.30
N THR A 135 -7.46 -2.92 -21.38
CA THR A 135 -6.54 -4.05 -21.46
C THR A 135 -5.16 -3.60 -21.94
N LEU A 136 -4.11 -4.20 -21.40
CA LEU A 136 -2.73 -4.01 -21.84
C LEU A 136 -2.27 -5.15 -22.76
N ILE A 137 -2.96 -6.29 -22.72
CA ILE A 137 -2.63 -7.45 -23.58
C ILE A 137 -2.80 -7.12 -25.06
N ASP A 138 -3.70 -6.20 -25.41
CA ASP A 138 -3.93 -5.75 -26.79
C ASP A 138 -2.82 -4.83 -27.33
N ARG A 139 -1.76 -4.60 -26.54
CA ARG A 139 -0.61 -3.76 -26.91
C ARG A 139 -0.98 -2.35 -27.38
N PRO A 140 -1.81 -1.59 -26.64
CA PRO A 140 -2.21 -0.25 -27.05
C PRO A 140 -1.03 0.70 -27.16
N ALA A 141 -1.22 1.76 -27.96
CA ALA A 141 -0.22 2.81 -28.12
C ALA A 141 -0.08 3.65 -26.84
N CYS A 142 1.13 4.11 -26.53
CA CYS A 142 1.38 5.10 -25.50
C CYS A 142 0.78 6.46 -25.93
N SER A 143 0.03 7.11 -25.04
CA SER A 143 -0.58 8.42 -25.31
C SER A 143 0.43 9.56 -25.50
N SER A 144 1.67 9.38 -25.05
CA SER A 144 2.71 10.42 -25.09
C SER A 144 3.67 10.28 -26.26
N CYS A 145 4.05 9.05 -26.66
CA CYS A 145 5.03 8.83 -27.72
C CYS A 145 4.54 7.91 -28.83
N GLU A 146 3.28 7.49 -28.77
CA GLU A 146 2.59 6.65 -29.76
C GLU A 146 3.22 5.24 -30.00
N ALA A 147 4.28 4.90 -29.26
CA ALA A 147 4.89 3.59 -29.35
C ALA A 147 3.91 2.50 -28.87
N THR A 148 3.72 1.46 -29.70
CA THR A 148 2.87 0.30 -29.41
C THR A 148 3.66 -0.81 -28.73
N GLY A 149 3.00 -1.58 -27.83
CA GLY A 149 3.64 -2.71 -27.15
C GLY A 149 4.62 -2.32 -26.04
N HIS A 150 4.72 -1.04 -25.70
CA HIS A 150 5.61 -0.51 -24.67
C HIS A 150 4.93 -0.15 -23.35
N LEU A 151 3.61 -0.33 -23.25
CA LEU A 151 2.92 -0.11 -21.98
C LEU A 151 3.00 -1.36 -21.10
N ARG A 152 3.36 -1.14 -19.85
CA ARG A 152 3.28 -2.14 -18.77
C ARG A 152 2.46 -1.58 -17.61
N PRO A 153 1.92 -2.43 -16.70
CA PRO A 153 1.35 -1.95 -15.44
C PRO A 153 2.34 -1.06 -14.69
N ASP A 154 1.89 0.06 -14.11
CA ASP A 154 2.73 0.93 -13.30
C ASP A 154 2.85 0.37 -11.87
N ILE A 155 3.32 -0.85 -11.78
CA ILE A 155 3.54 -1.62 -10.56
C ILE A 155 5.04 -1.76 -10.32
N VAL A 156 5.45 -1.62 -9.07
CA VAL A 156 6.81 -1.95 -8.63
C VAL A 156 6.89 -3.47 -8.46
N TRP A 157 7.71 -4.11 -9.26
CA TRP A 157 7.96 -5.54 -9.18
C TRP A 157 9.12 -5.85 -8.23
N PHE A 158 9.20 -7.09 -7.78
CA PHE A 158 10.36 -7.54 -7.00
C PHE A 158 11.65 -7.30 -7.74
N GLY A 159 12.64 -6.70 -7.05
CA GLY A 159 13.89 -6.23 -7.64
C GLY A 159 13.87 -4.80 -8.16
N GLU A 160 12.70 -4.14 -8.24
CA GLU A 160 12.58 -2.71 -8.55
C GLU A 160 12.55 -1.87 -7.26
N MET A 161 12.98 -0.61 -7.35
CA MET A 161 12.92 0.34 -6.23
C MET A 161 11.48 0.82 -6.02
N PRO A 162 10.93 0.76 -4.80
CA PRO A 162 9.62 1.34 -4.48
C PRO A 162 9.58 2.84 -4.73
N PHE A 163 8.39 3.36 -5.02
CA PHE A 163 8.19 4.79 -5.25
C PHE A 163 8.18 5.58 -3.94
N HIS A 164 8.43 6.88 -4.03
CA HIS A 164 8.30 7.86 -2.94
C HIS A 164 9.22 7.64 -1.72
N MET A 165 10.26 6.82 -1.82
CA MET A 165 11.10 6.45 -0.67
C MET A 165 11.67 7.65 0.09
N GLU A 166 12.19 8.68 -0.61
CA GLU A 166 12.74 9.88 0.05
C GLU A 166 11.67 10.67 0.83
N GLU A 167 10.43 10.73 0.35
CA GLU A 167 9.32 11.38 1.03
C GLU A 167 8.91 10.56 2.27
N ILE A 168 8.83 9.24 2.10
CA ILE A 168 8.48 8.30 3.17
C ILE A 168 9.52 8.35 4.29
N ASP A 169 10.80 8.25 3.96
CA ASP A 169 11.89 8.29 4.94
C ASP A 169 11.86 9.58 5.76
N ARG A 170 11.73 10.74 5.09
CA ARG A 170 11.59 12.04 5.77
C ARG A 170 10.35 12.12 6.68
N ALA A 171 9.25 11.50 6.29
CA ALA A 171 8.05 11.46 7.12
C ALA A 171 8.23 10.56 8.34
N LEU A 172 8.85 9.38 8.18
CA LEU A 172 9.15 8.46 9.28
C LEU A 172 10.09 9.07 10.33
N GLU A 173 11.10 9.84 9.89
CA GLU A 173 12.04 10.53 10.78
C GLU A 173 11.37 11.58 11.66
N ARG A 174 10.22 12.14 11.24
CA ARG A 174 9.52 13.21 11.94
C ARG A 174 8.22 12.78 12.60
N ALA A 175 7.81 11.53 12.41
CA ALA A 175 6.56 11.01 12.93
C ALA A 175 6.53 11.03 14.48
N ASP A 176 5.42 11.47 15.06
CA ASP A 176 5.11 11.25 16.47
C ASP A 176 4.49 9.87 16.67
N LEU A 177 3.79 9.36 15.64
CA LEU A 177 3.13 8.05 15.64
C LEU A 177 3.30 7.37 14.28
N PHE A 178 3.77 6.14 14.31
CA PHE A 178 3.77 5.24 13.15
C PHE A 178 2.75 4.12 13.37
N VAL A 179 1.88 3.90 12.39
CA VAL A 179 0.83 2.88 12.46
C VAL A 179 0.96 1.93 11.27
N SER A 180 1.02 0.63 11.54
CA SER A 180 1.04 -0.41 10.51
C SER A 180 -0.28 -1.17 10.52
N ILE A 181 -0.96 -1.26 9.36
CA ILE A 181 -2.29 -1.85 9.24
C ILE A 181 -2.31 -2.93 8.15
N GLY A 182 -2.65 -4.16 8.53
CA GLY A 182 -2.90 -5.24 7.57
C GLY A 182 -1.70 -5.63 6.73
N THR A 183 -0.49 -5.55 7.26
CA THR A 183 0.75 -5.95 6.58
C THR A 183 1.41 -7.15 7.23
N SER A 184 2.03 -8.02 6.44
CA SER A 184 2.73 -9.21 6.95
C SER A 184 4.02 -8.89 7.72
N GLY A 185 4.58 -7.68 7.54
CA GLY A 185 5.90 -7.33 8.08
C GLY A 185 7.08 -8.04 7.42
N ALA A 186 6.85 -8.73 6.27
CA ALA A 186 7.89 -9.55 5.60
C ALA A 186 8.51 -8.86 4.38
N VAL A 187 7.87 -7.83 3.81
CA VAL A 187 8.29 -7.21 2.54
C VAL A 187 9.13 -5.97 2.80
N TYR A 188 10.41 -6.01 2.43
CA TYR A 188 11.31 -4.87 2.52
C TYR A 188 11.20 -3.97 1.28
N PRO A 189 11.39 -2.62 1.45
CA PRO A 189 11.83 -1.92 2.65
C PRO A 189 10.72 -1.64 3.68
N ALA A 190 9.45 -1.82 3.37
CA ALA A 190 8.31 -1.47 4.22
C ALA A 190 8.36 -2.12 5.62
N ALA A 191 8.81 -3.38 5.70
CA ALA A 191 9.00 -4.09 6.98
C ALA A 191 10.00 -3.40 7.93
N GLY A 192 10.88 -2.55 7.40
CA GLY A 192 11.86 -1.77 8.19
C GLY A 192 11.32 -0.46 8.75
N PHE A 193 10.17 0.03 8.30
CA PHE A 193 9.67 1.38 8.63
C PHE A 193 9.40 1.56 10.13
N VAL A 194 8.90 0.54 10.80
CA VAL A 194 8.71 0.57 12.26
C VAL A 194 10.02 0.87 12.98
N ARG A 195 11.13 0.28 12.56
CA ARG A 195 12.46 0.49 13.17
C ARG A 195 12.99 1.90 12.91
N ILE A 196 12.75 2.44 11.69
CA ILE A 196 13.13 3.82 11.36
C ILE A 196 12.36 4.79 12.23
N ALA A 197 11.03 4.69 12.27
CA ALA A 197 10.18 5.57 13.05
C ALA A 197 10.49 5.49 14.56
N SER A 198 10.58 4.28 15.14
CA SER A 198 10.94 4.07 16.54
C SER A 198 12.34 4.62 16.86
N GLY A 199 13.32 4.43 15.97
CA GLY A 199 14.67 4.97 16.11
C GLY A 199 14.73 6.50 16.20
N HIS A 200 13.73 7.20 15.64
CA HIS A 200 13.56 8.66 15.73
C HIS A 200 12.58 9.09 16.83
N GLY A 201 12.09 8.14 17.64
CA GLY A 201 11.28 8.43 18.83
C GLY A 201 9.78 8.47 18.57
N ALA A 202 9.29 8.00 17.43
CA ALA A 202 7.86 7.79 17.20
C ALA A 202 7.33 6.67 18.11
N ARG A 203 6.10 6.82 18.59
CA ARG A 203 5.33 5.68 19.11
C ARG A 203 4.92 4.80 17.93
N THR A 204 4.78 3.50 18.18
CA THR A 204 4.49 2.55 17.10
C THR A 204 3.32 1.64 17.46
N LEU A 205 2.37 1.52 16.53
CA LEU A 205 1.16 0.71 16.69
C LEU A 205 1.02 -0.25 15.50
N GLU A 206 0.82 -1.52 15.79
CA GLU A 206 0.38 -2.51 14.81
C GLU A 206 -1.12 -2.76 14.93
N MET A 207 -1.85 -2.76 13.81
CA MET A 207 -3.21 -3.26 13.70
C MET A 207 -3.27 -4.34 12.61
N ASN A 208 -3.51 -5.57 12.99
CA ASN A 208 -3.50 -6.70 12.07
C ASN A 208 -4.45 -7.80 12.53
N LEU A 209 -4.87 -8.70 11.62
CA LEU A 209 -5.71 -9.83 12.00
C LEU A 209 -4.98 -10.74 13.00
N ASP A 210 -3.74 -11.09 12.67
CA ASP A 210 -2.82 -11.88 13.47
C ASP A 210 -1.48 -11.13 13.62
N PRO A 211 -0.63 -11.47 14.60
CA PRO A 211 0.70 -10.87 14.73
C PRO A 211 1.51 -10.98 13.43
N SER A 212 2.10 -9.87 12.98
CA SER A 212 3.02 -9.87 11.85
C SER A 212 4.40 -10.44 12.23
N GLU A 213 5.27 -10.68 11.23
CA GLU A 213 6.66 -11.08 11.49
C GLU A 213 7.44 -10.00 12.27
N GLY A 214 6.97 -8.74 12.23
CA GLY A 214 7.59 -7.60 12.89
C GLY A 214 6.91 -7.14 14.18
N THR A 215 5.87 -7.84 14.69
CA THR A 215 5.07 -7.42 15.85
C THR A 215 5.92 -7.02 17.06
N PHE A 216 7.02 -7.70 17.33
CA PHE A 216 7.88 -7.42 18.48
C PHE A 216 8.68 -6.10 18.39
N TYR A 217 8.62 -5.40 17.26
CA TYR A 217 9.20 -4.05 17.13
C TYR A 217 8.24 -2.93 17.51
N PHE A 218 6.94 -3.24 17.68
CA PHE A 218 5.93 -2.25 17.99
C PHE A 218 5.75 -2.05 19.50
N ASP A 219 5.48 -0.82 19.91
CA ASP A 219 5.16 -0.49 21.31
C ASP A 219 3.78 -1.04 21.71
N GLU A 220 2.84 -1.08 20.75
CA GLU A 220 1.47 -1.57 20.94
C GLU A 220 1.05 -2.39 19.72
N ALA A 221 0.30 -3.48 19.95
CA ALA A 221 -0.32 -4.28 18.91
C ALA A 221 -1.80 -4.55 19.25
N ARG A 222 -2.68 -4.37 18.26
CA ARG A 222 -4.11 -4.69 18.34
C ARG A 222 -4.44 -5.71 17.26
N HIS A 223 -5.05 -6.82 17.66
CA HIS A 223 -5.38 -7.91 16.72
C HIS A 223 -6.89 -8.03 16.52
N GLY A 224 -7.30 -8.13 15.24
CA GLY A 224 -8.68 -8.22 14.82
C GLY A 224 -8.90 -7.70 13.39
N PRO A 225 -10.17 -7.72 12.93
CA PRO A 225 -10.53 -7.21 11.59
C PRO A 225 -10.22 -5.72 11.46
N ALA A 226 -9.65 -5.32 10.33
CA ALA A 226 -9.29 -3.92 10.05
C ALA A 226 -10.53 -3.00 10.08
N GLY A 227 -11.67 -3.49 9.55
CA GLY A 227 -12.93 -2.76 9.56
C GLY A 227 -13.53 -2.49 10.95
N GLN A 228 -12.98 -3.10 12.01
CA GLN A 228 -13.36 -2.82 13.40
C GLN A 228 -12.27 -2.00 14.11
N LEU A 229 -11.01 -2.40 13.99
CA LEU A 229 -9.90 -1.76 14.70
C LEU A 229 -9.63 -0.34 14.20
N VAL A 230 -9.62 -0.13 12.88
CA VAL A 230 -9.25 1.17 12.31
C VAL A 230 -10.28 2.25 12.61
N PRO A 231 -11.61 2.04 12.45
CA PRO A 231 -12.61 3.02 12.87
C PRO A 231 -12.51 3.38 14.35
N ALA A 232 -12.36 2.39 15.24
CA ALA A 232 -12.24 2.65 16.68
C ALA A 232 -10.99 3.49 17.01
N TRP A 233 -9.85 3.16 16.41
CA TRP A 233 -8.62 3.92 16.58
C TRP A 233 -8.73 5.35 16.01
N VAL A 234 -9.40 5.54 14.87
CA VAL A 234 -9.61 6.88 14.29
C VAL A 234 -10.45 7.77 15.23
N GLU A 235 -11.48 7.20 15.89
CA GLU A 235 -12.23 7.94 16.93
C GLU A 235 -11.32 8.37 18.09
N GLU A 236 -10.42 7.50 18.55
CA GLU A 236 -9.45 7.82 19.62
C GLU A 236 -8.53 8.99 19.24
N ILE A 237 -8.09 9.05 17.97
CA ILE A 237 -7.20 10.11 17.46
C ILE A 237 -7.95 11.44 17.32
N LEU A 238 -9.19 11.42 16.82
CA LEU A 238 -9.96 12.63 16.52
C LEU A 238 -10.67 13.22 17.76
N SER A 239 -10.95 12.39 18.80
CA SER A 239 -11.54 12.87 20.08
C SER A 239 -10.54 13.70 20.89
#